data_9b0d05d83611c1702c75fdb077e41cb3
#
_entry.id   9b0d05d83611c1702c75fdb077e41cb3
#
_cell.length_a   1.000
_cell.length_b   1.000
_cell.length_c   1.000
_cell.angle_alpha   90.00
_cell.angle_beta   90.00
_cell.angle_gamma   90.00
#
_symmetry.space_group_name_H-M   'P 1'
#
loop_
_entity.id
_entity.type
_entity.pdbx_description
1 polymer ?
#
loop_
_entity_poly.entity_id
_entity_poly.type
_entity_poly.pdbx_seq_one_letter_code
_entity_poly.pdbx_strand_id
1 'polypeptide(L)'
;MSERALSVCTQLIQMLALEFDALKSQDLDRFESLQSGKNDLLAELTEICPPAEDLQKMPEWDALRELLIECRDLHRRNAVLIERKLDTIRGALHSLRVGDAGSPVEVYDRLGQVARFSRGRGYQEV
;
A
#
# COMPACT_ATOMS: atom_id res chain seq x y z
N MET A 1 -24.18 -6.98 11.36
CA MET A 1 -23.47 -6.76 10.12
C MET A 1 -22.60 -5.54 10.16
N SER A 2 -23.13 -4.40 10.47
CA SER A 2 -22.31 -3.21 10.50
C SER A 2 -21.24 -3.30 11.59
N GLU A 3 -21.50 -3.96 12.68
CA GLU A 3 -20.51 -4.10 13.73
C GLU A 3 -19.28 -4.87 13.26
N ARG A 4 -19.50 -5.88 12.43
CA ARG A 4 -18.36 -6.64 11.91
C ARG A 4 -17.52 -5.78 10.97
N ALA A 5 -18.18 -5.01 10.11
CA ALA A 5 -17.47 -4.12 9.20
C ALA A 5 -16.67 -3.07 9.96
N LEU A 6 -17.27 -2.51 11.02
CA LEU A 6 -16.57 -1.52 11.84
C LEU A 6 -15.34 -2.14 12.51
N SER A 7 -15.50 -3.37 13.02
CA SER A 7 -14.39 -4.05 13.66
C SER A 7 -13.24 -4.33 12.70
N VAL A 8 -13.59 -4.79 11.50
CA VAL A 8 -12.56 -5.07 10.49
C VAL A 8 -11.83 -3.79 10.11
N CYS A 9 -12.56 -2.68 9.94
CA CYS A 9 -11.92 -1.41 9.61
C CYS A 9 -11.00 -0.95 10.73
N THR A 10 -11.42 -1.11 11.98
CA THR A 10 -10.59 -0.71 13.12
C THR A 10 -9.30 -1.53 13.15
N GLN A 11 -9.42 -2.83 12.91
CA GLN A 11 -8.22 -3.69 12.85
C GLN A 11 -7.33 -3.30 11.68
N LEU A 12 -7.92 -2.95 10.55
CA LEU A 12 -7.14 -2.54 9.39
C LEU A 12 -6.39 -1.24 9.67
N ILE A 13 -7.04 -0.30 10.35
CA ILE A 13 -6.38 0.95 10.74
C ILE A 13 -5.17 0.65 11.62
N GLN A 14 -5.30 -0.28 12.56
CA GLN A 14 -4.19 -0.66 13.41
C GLN A 14 -3.06 -1.30 12.60
N MET A 15 -3.41 -2.15 11.64
CA MET A 15 -2.40 -2.76 10.78
C MET A 15 -1.68 -1.72 9.95
N LEU A 16 -2.40 -0.72 9.45
CA LEU A 16 -1.77 0.33 8.65
C LEU A 16 -0.83 1.18 9.50
N ALA A 17 -1.16 1.38 10.77
CA ALA A 17 -0.27 2.10 11.68
C ALA A 17 1.01 1.29 11.93
N LEU A 18 0.88 -0.02 12.13
CA LEU A 18 2.04 -0.87 12.32
C LEU A 18 2.90 -0.92 11.06
N GLU A 19 2.25 -0.96 9.91
CA GLU A 19 2.96 -0.93 8.64
C GLU A 19 3.76 0.36 8.48
N PHE A 20 3.15 1.48 8.85
CA PHE A 20 3.83 2.78 8.77
C PHE A 20 5.06 2.80 9.67
N ASP A 21 4.91 2.29 10.90
CA ASP A 21 6.04 2.24 11.83
C ASP A 21 7.18 1.37 11.30
N ALA A 22 6.83 0.22 10.73
CA ALA A 22 7.84 -0.66 10.15
C ALA A 22 8.56 0.02 9.00
N LEU A 23 7.83 0.75 8.15
CA LEU A 23 8.43 1.45 7.04
C LEU A 23 9.35 2.57 7.52
N LYS A 24 8.92 3.31 8.55
CA LYS A 24 9.75 4.40 9.07
C LYS A 24 11.03 3.89 9.68
N SER A 25 10.97 2.77 10.36
CA SER A 25 12.16 2.22 11.00
C SER A 25 12.95 1.32 10.07
N GLN A 26 12.47 1.18 8.81
CA GLN A 26 13.13 0.35 7.82
C GLN A 26 13.22 -1.11 8.24
N ASP A 27 12.24 -1.57 8.99
CA ASP A 27 12.16 -2.96 9.40
C ASP A 27 11.34 -3.70 8.35
N LEU A 28 12.01 -4.10 7.29
CA LEU A 28 11.34 -4.70 6.15
C LEU A 28 10.77 -6.08 6.46
N ASP A 29 11.42 -6.82 7.35
CA ASP A 29 10.91 -8.11 7.75
C ASP A 29 9.56 -7.97 8.46
N ARG A 30 9.47 -6.97 9.32
CA ARG A 30 8.21 -6.72 10.02
C ARG A 30 7.16 -6.23 9.04
N PHE A 31 7.54 -5.35 8.11
CA PHE A 31 6.62 -4.86 7.09
C PHE A 31 6.04 -6.04 6.32
N GLU A 32 6.90 -6.96 5.91
CA GLU A 32 6.45 -8.10 5.14
C GLU A 32 5.57 -9.01 5.97
N SER A 33 5.89 -9.20 7.23
CA SER A 33 5.10 -10.09 8.08
C SER A 33 3.69 -9.55 8.34
N LEU A 34 3.49 -8.25 8.16
CA LEU A 34 2.17 -7.64 8.36
C LEU A 34 1.27 -7.80 7.13
N GLN A 35 1.83 -8.11 5.97
CA GLN A 35 1.06 -8.09 4.74
C GLN A 35 -0.01 -9.17 4.69
N SER A 36 0.26 -10.35 5.22
CA SER A 36 -0.72 -11.43 5.21
C SER A 36 -1.97 -11.04 6.00
N GLY A 37 -1.79 -10.52 7.20
CA GLY A 37 -2.93 -10.09 8.03
C GLY A 37 -3.68 -8.93 7.39
N LYS A 38 -2.95 -7.99 6.80
CA LYS A 38 -3.58 -6.86 6.13
C LYS A 38 -4.42 -7.33 4.96
N ASN A 39 -3.91 -8.26 4.17
CA ASN A 39 -4.63 -8.76 3.01
C ASN A 39 -5.86 -9.56 3.42
N ASP A 40 -5.77 -10.30 4.52
CA ASP A 40 -6.92 -11.02 5.04
C ASP A 40 -8.04 -10.07 5.46
N LEU A 41 -7.67 -8.97 6.11
CA LEU A 41 -8.66 -7.98 6.52
C LEU A 41 -9.28 -7.28 5.31
N LEU A 42 -8.49 -7.00 4.29
CA LEU A 42 -9.01 -6.38 3.08
C LEU A 42 -9.97 -7.32 2.36
N ALA A 43 -9.65 -8.60 2.31
CA ALA A 43 -10.53 -9.57 1.66
C ALA A 43 -11.86 -9.67 2.42
N GLU A 44 -11.78 -9.72 3.73
CA GLU A 44 -12.99 -9.79 4.54
C GLU A 44 -13.83 -8.53 4.36
N LEU A 45 -13.19 -7.37 4.36
CA LEU A 45 -13.90 -6.12 4.19
C LEU A 45 -14.61 -6.07 2.83
N THR A 46 -13.95 -6.56 1.80
CA THR A 46 -14.55 -6.59 0.47
C THR A 46 -15.84 -7.41 0.46
N GLU A 47 -15.85 -8.50 1.23
CA GLU A 47 -17.04 -9.35 1.28
C GLU A 47 -18.19 -8.75 2.07
N ILE A 48 -17.88 -8.03 3.14
CA ILE A 48 -18.93 -7.55 4.03
C ILE A 48 -19.32 -6.10 3.83
N CYS A 49 -18.57 -5.38 3.01
CA CYS A 49 -18.84 -3.98 2.78
C CYS A 49 -20.10 -3.82 1.92
N PRO A 50 -20.99 -2.88 2.27
CA PRO A 50 -22.17 -2.68 1.44
C PRO A 50 -21.84 -2.05 0.11
N PRO A 51 -22.76 -2.07 -0.85
CA PRO A 51 -22.53 -1.41 -2.14
C PRO A 51 -22.22 0.07 -1.97
N ALA A 52 -21.45 0.61 -2.89
CA ALA A 52 -21.03 2.00 -2.80
C ALA A 52 -22.20 2.97 -2.69
N GLU A 53 -23.30 2.68 -3.39
CA GLU A 53 -24.45 3.53 -3.33
C GLU A 53 -25.01 3.60 -1.91
N ASP A 54 -25.11 2.46 -1.25
CA ASP A 54 -25.65 2.42 0.11
C ASP A 54 -24.72 3.13 1.07
N LEU A 55 -23.41 2.95 0.90
CA LEU A 55 -22.46 3.63 1.76
C LEU A 55 -22.60 5.14 1.68
N GLN A 56 -22.90 5.66 0.51
CA GLN A 56 -23.00 7.10 0.35
C GLN A 56 -24.32 7.68 0.78
N LYS A 57 -25.38 6.88 0.69
CA LYS A 57 -26.71 7.44 0.90
C LYS A 57 -27.35 7.10 2.22
N MET A 58 -27.02 5.96 2.80
CA MET A 58 -27.72 5.50 3.99
C MET A 58 -27.01 5.94 5.26
N PRO A 59 -27.71 6.69 6.13
CA PRO A 59 -27.07 7.21 7.33
C PRO A 59 -26.55 6.13 8.27
N GLU A 60 -27.11 4.93 8.20
CA GLU A 60 -26.65 3.85 9.07
C GLU A 60 -25.21 3.45 8.78
N TRP A 61 -24.67 3.86 7.62
CA TRP A 61 -23.30 3.53 7.27
C TRP A 61 -22.33 4.70 7.48
N ASP A 62 -22.78 5.77 8.13
CA ASP A 62 -21.93 6.95 8.31
C ASP A 62 -20.63 6.61 9.04
N ALA A 63 -20.72 5.85 10.14
CA ALA A 63 -19.54 5.51 10.90
C ALA A 63 -18.58 4.65 10.08
N LEU A 64 -19.12 3.70 9.31
CA LEU A 64 -18.29 2.85 8.46
C LEU A 64 -17.61 3.68 7.38
N ARG A 65 -18.36 4.62 6.80
CA ARG A 65 -17.80 5.46 5.74
C ARG A 65 -16.61 6.26 6.26
N GLU A 66 -16.74 6.81 7.47
CA GLU A 66 -15.65 7.57 8.05
C GLU A 66 -14.41 6.72 8.30
N LEU A 67 -14.60 5.50 8.79
CA LEU A 67 -13.47 4.59 8.99
C LEU A 67 -12.83 4.18 7.66
N LEU A 68 -13.64 3.99 6.62
CA LEU A 68 -13.11 3.65 5.31
C LEU A 68 -12.28 4.80 4.74
N ILE A 69 -12.72 6.03 4.97
CA ILE A 69 -11.95 7.19 4.53
C ILE A 69 -10.62 7.24 5.26
N GLU A 70 -10.63 6.97 6.55
CA GLU A 70 -9.40 6.95 7.32
C GLU A 70 -8.47 5.84 6.83
N CYS A 71 -8.99 4.65 6.58
CA CYS A 71 -8.19 3.56 6.03
C CYS A 71 -7.57 3.96 4.70
N ARG A 72 -8.35 4.60 3.84
CA ARG A 72 -7.86 5.04 2.53
C ARG A 72 -6.71 6.02 2.69
N ASP A 73 -6.87 6.99 3.58
CA ASP A 73 -5.86 8.01 3.76
C ASP A 73 -4.58 7.43 4.35
N LEU A 74 -4.70 6.52 5.30
CA LEU A 74 -3.53 5.88 5.88
C LEU A 74 -2.83 4.98 4.86
N HIS A 75 -3.62 4.27 4.06
CA HIS A 75 -3.03 3.43 3.02
C HIS A 75 -2.28 4.28 1.99
N ARG A 76 -2.84 5.42 1.62
CA ARG A 76 -2.16 6.34 0.70
C ARG A 76 -0.88 6.90 1.30
N ARG A 77 -0.90 7.22 2.59
CA ARG A 77 0.30 7.70 3.26
C ARG A 77 1.40 6.64 3.21
N ASN A 78 1.04 5.39 3.50
CA ASN A 78 2.01 4.31 3.49
C ASN A 78 2.52 4.05 2.07
N ALA A 79 1.64 4.15 1.07
CA ALA A 79 2.04 3.97 -0.32
C ALA A 79 3.05 5.03 -0.77
N VAL A 80 2.85 6.28 -0.33
CA VAL A 80 3.81 7.34 -0.64
C VAL A 80 5.17 7.03 -0.02
N LEU A 81 5.17 6.54 1.21
CA LEU A 81 6.43 6.21 1.88
C LEU A 81 7.13 5.07 1.18
N ILE A 82 6.39 4.06 0.75
CA ILE A 82 6.96 2.95 -0.01
C ILE A 82 7.60 3.47 -1.31
N GLU A 83 6.90 4.35 -2.02
CA GLU A 83 7.41 4.90 -3.25
C GLU A 83 8.70 5.68 -3.04
N ARG A 84 8.75 6.47 -1.97
CA ARG A 84 9.95 7.23 -1.69
C ARG A 84 11.14 6.32 -1.41
N LYS A 85 10.91 5.22 -0.71
CA LYS A 85 11.99 4.28 -0.43
C LYS A 85 12.47 3.59 -1.70
N LEU A 86 11.55 3.26 -2.60
CA LEU A 86 11.92 2.69 -3.88
C LEU A 86 12.72 3.68 -4.71
N ASP A 87 12.33 4.95 -4.70
CA ASP A 87 13.06 5.98 -5.42
C ASP A 87 14.47 6.14 -4.87
N THR A 88 14.62 6.06 -3.57
CA THR A 88 15.94 6.15 -2.96
C THR A 88 16.82 4.99 -3.43
N ILE A 89 16.25 3.78 -3.48
CA ILE A 89 16.99 2.61 -3.94
C ILE A 89 17.37 2.77 -5.40
N ARG A 90 16.44 3.23 -6.23
CA ARG A 90 16.74 3.47 -7.64
C ARG A 90 17.84 4.49 -7.82
N GLY A 91 17.82 5.56 -7.03
CA GLY A 91 18.84 6.57 -7.08
C GLY A 91 20.20 6.02 -6.69
N ALA A 92 20.25 5.20 -5.66
CA ALA A 92 21.50 4.60 -5.24
C ALA A 92 22.05 3.66 -6.31
N LEU A 93 21.18 2.86 -6.93
CA LEU A 93 21.60 1.97 -7.99
C LEU A 93 22.08 2.75 -9.21
N HIS A 94 21.40 3.84 -9.52
CA HIS A 94 21.83 4.69 -10.61
C HIS A 94 23.22 5.28 -10.35
N SER A 95 23.45 5.73 -9.14
CA SER A 95 24.76 6.27 -8.79
C SER A 95 25.86 5.24 -8.91
N LEU A 96 25.59 4.02 -8.48
CA LEU A 96 26.57 2.96 -8.59
C LEU A 96 26.86 2.64 -10.06
N ARG A 97 25.85 2.85 -10.92
CA ARG A 97 26.05 2.50 -12.23
C ARG A 97 26.62 3.53 -13.06
N VAL A 98 26.76 4.70 -12.64
CA VAL A 98 27.40 5.73 -13.37
C VAL A 98 28.78 5.30 -13.76
N GLY A 99 29.40 4.48 -12.95
CA GLY A 99 30.70 4.01 -13.29
C GLY A 99 30.70 2.68 -14.02
N ASP A 100 29.51 2.08 -14.20
CA ASP A 100 29.51 0.78 -14.74
C ASP A 100 28.46 0.73 -15.79
N ALA A 101 28.82 0.62 -16.97
CA ALA A 101 27.92 0.72 -18.01
C ALA A 101 26.92 -0.35 -18.05
N GLY A 102 25.81 -0.01 -17.85
CA GLY A 102 24.89 -0.71 -18.32
C GLY A 102 24.06 -1.74 -17.79
N SER A 103 24.50 -2.91 -17.79
CA SER A 103 23.61 -3.99 -17.60
C SER A 103 22.86 -4.06 -16.30
N PRO A 104 23.42 -3.77 -15.18
CA PRO A 104 22.67 -3.89 -13.93
C PRO A 104 21.41 -3.05 -13.90
N VAL A 105 21.40 -1.95 -14.60
CA VAL A 105 20.29 -1.08 -14.55
C VAL A 105 19.22 -1.63 -15.39
N GLU A 106 19.53 -2.18 -16.52
CA GLU A 106 18.49 -2.74 -17.31
C GLU A 106 17.79 -3.85 -16.57
N VAL A 107 18.53 -4.66 -15.87
CA VAL A 107 17.94 -5.74 -15.09
C VAL A 107 17.04 -5.18 -14.01
N TYR A 108 17.51 -4.14 -13.29
CA TYR A 108 16.71 -3.58 -12.26
C TYR A 108 15.45 -2.97 -12.82
N ASP A 109 15.53 -2.27 -13.92
CA ASP A 109 14.36 -1.65 -14.50
C ASP A 109 13.36 -2.70 -14.95
N ARG A 110 13.82 -3.81 -15.48
CA ARG A 110 12.92 -4.83 -15.87
C ARG A 110 12.21 -5.42 -14.67
N LEU A 111 12.91 -5.67 -13.59
CA LEU A 111 12.30 -6.19 -12.39
C LEU A 111 11.34 -5.17 -11.79
N GLY A 112 11.70 -3.92 -11.83
CA GLY A 112 10.83 -2.88 -11.35
C GLY A 112 9.57 -2.77 -12.16
N GLN A 113 9.67 -2.91 -13.46
CA GLN A 113 8.50 -2.86 -14.29
C GLN A 113 7.59 -4.03 -14.06
N VAL A 114 8.14 -5.20 -13.91
CA VAL A 114 7.34 -6.36 -13.64
C VAL A 114 6.60 -6.20 -12.34
N ALA A 115 7.29 -5.69 -11.34
CA ALA A 115 6.68 -5.53 -10.05
C ALA A 115 5.58 -4.49 -10.07
N ARG A 116 5.70 -3.45 -10.90
CA ARG A 116 4.77 -2.42 -10.82
C ARG A 116 4.02 -2.27 -12.03
N PHE A 117 4.02 -3.10 -12.95
CA PHE A 117 3.50 -2.86 -14.08
C PHE A 117 2.28 -2.58 -14.19
N SER A 118 1.96 -2.56 -13.37
CA SER A 118 0.90 -2.00 -13.14
C SER A 118 0.98 -0.63 -13.34
N ARG A 119 2.04 0.05 -13.26
CA ARG A 119 1.98 1.34 -13.25
C ARG A 119 2.12 1.90 -14.52
N GLY A 120 2.27 1.36 -15.27
CA GLY A 120 2.33 1.97 -16.35
C GLY A 120 3.04 3.05 -16.61
N ARG A 121 3.70 3.35 -17.00
CA ARG A 121 4.45 3.98 -17.17
C ARG A 121 4.55 4.94 -17.17
N GLY A 122 4.75 4.85 -16.81
CA GLY A 122 5.21 5.65 -16.63
C GLY A 122 6.04 5.63 -16.54
N TYR A 123 6.43 4.88 -16.90
CA TYR A 123 7.11 4.84 -16.67
C TYR A 123 7.22 4.99 -17.44
N GLN A 124 7.33 4.41 -18.08
CA GLN A 124 7.71 4.47 -18.35
C GLN A 124 8.04 4.92 -18.33
N GLU A 125 8.52 4.55 -18.31
CA GLU A 125 8.99 4.97 -17.86
C GLU A 125 9.00 5.64 -17.81
N VAL A 126 9.01 5.37 -18.11
CA VAL A 126 9.33 6.02 -17.60
C VAL A 126 9.26 6.43 -17.09
#